data_4935c58f39eccc992c694bec72ba9b5a
#
_entry.id   4935c58f39eccc992c694bec72ba9b5a
#
_cell.length_a   1.000
_cell.length_b   1.000
_cell.length_c   1.000
_cell.angle_alpha   90.00
_cell.angle_beta   90.00
_cell.angle_gamma   90.00
#
_symmetry.space_group_name_H-M   'P 1'
#
loop_
_entity.id
_entity.type
_entity.pdbx_description
1 polymer ?
#
loop_
_entity_poly.entity_id
_entity_poly.type
_entity_poly.pdbx_seq_one_letter_code
_entity_poly.pdbx_strand_id
1 'polypeptide(L)'
;MLFRSDWNDKENVEIWRAAWAAYTNRALESAGRPERIDHRSYKRQGIDKIPSVHLGPAASQMEKRGIRTDKGEVNRQIVADNKLLKEIKARITRLYRWSKAETEKPQTQQSSLTALWEAQQQLNAPRTRTGKIRALQESAALFSFLQANGIQSMQQLHEKIADMNSRYYDLRGKIVKAERRIAILTERGEMWEQYNQYKSIHKQLAKVKPEKREQFEQRHSRELILYDAATRYLKDLKDNGEAITPKAWQREIDQLTAGKQTDSIDMKAMREELKAVERLRKAADQLARQERDKPRDRGPER
;
A
#
# COMPACT_ATOMS: atom_id res chain seq x y z
N MET A 1 -11.55 -29.80 39.04
CA MET A 1 -12.12 -29.19 37.82
C MET A 1 -11.18 -28.13 37.32
N LEU A 2 -10.47 -28.40 36.27
CA LEU A 2 -9.60 -27.39 35.59
C LEU A 2 -10.56 -26.50 34.80
N PHE A 3 -10.70 -25.25 35.21
CA PHE A 3 -11.37 -24.22 34.40
C PHE A 3 -10.53 -24.03 33.14
N ARG A 4 -10.94 -24.65 32.03
CA ARG A 4 -10.46 -24.27 30.71
C ARG A 4 -10.98 -22.85 30.47
N SER A 5 -10.08 -21.86 30.53
CA SER A 5 -10.49 -20.51 30.19
C SER A 5 -10.55 -20.42 28.66
N ASP A 6 -11.74 -20.22 28.13
CA ASP A 6 -12.07 -20.06 26.72
C ASP A 6 -11.47 -18.74 26.13
N TRP A 7 -10.79 -17.98 26.97
CA TRP A 7 -10.22 -16.66 26.64
C TRP A 7 -9.22 -16.68 25.50
N ASN A 8 -8.57 -17.82 25.26
CA ASN A 8 -7.55 -17.96 24.21
C ASN A 8 -8.11 -18.56 22.91
N ASP A 9 -9.42 -18.81 22.84
CA ASP A 9 -10.04 -19.37 21.66
C ASP A 9 -10.11 -18.30 20.54
N LYS A 10 -9.60 -18.64 19.35
CA LYS A 10 -9.54 -17.69 18.23
C LYS A 10 -10.92 -17.19 17.81
N GLU A 11 -11.94 -18.00 17.98
CA GLU A 11 -13.33 -17.64 17.68
C GLU A 11 -13.85 -16.55 18.63
N ASN A 12 -13.56 -16.65 19.91
CA ASN A 12 -13.93 -15.65 20.90
C ASN A 12 -13.29 -14.28 20.64
N VAL A 13 -12.03 -14.27 20.18
CA VAL A 13 -11.33 -13.02 19.82
C VAL A 13 -12.06 -12.28 18.67
N GLU A 14 -12.59 -13.02 17.69
CA GLU A 14 -13.33 -12.41 16.57
C GLU A 14 -14.69 -11.87 17.06
N ILE A 15 -15.39 -12.61 17.92
CA ILE A 15 -16.67 -12.18 18.52
C ILE A 15 -16.46 -10.90 19.34
N TRP A 16 -15.43 -10.85 20.17
CA TRP A 16 -15.14 -9.66 21.00
C TRP A 16 -14.77 -8.44 20.15
N ARG A 17 -13.98 -8.61 19.09
CA ARG A 17 -13.64 -7.53 18.16
C ARG A 17 -14.88 -7.00 17.44
N ALA A 18 -15.80 -7.89 17.04
CA ALA A 18 -17.05 -7.50 16.42
C ALA A 18 -17.96 -6.73 17.40
N ALA A 19 -18.11 -7.25 18.63
CA ALA A 19 -18.86 -6.59 19.70
C ALA A 19 -18.28 -5.21 20.02
N TRP A 20 -16.96 -5.11 20.20
CA TRP A 20 -16.27 -3.84 20.43
C TRP A 20 -16.54 -2.83 19.31
N ALA A 21 -16.43 -3.24 18.04
CA ALA A 21 -16.73 -2.37 16.92
C ALA A 21 -18.18 -1.89 16.94
N ALA A 22 -19.14 -2.77 17.25
CA ALA A 22 -20.55 -2.42 17.36
C ALA A 22 -20.82 -1.42 18.48
N TYR A 23 -20.25 -1.62 19.66
CA TYR A 23 -20.38 -0.67 20.79
C TYR A 23 -19.78 0.68 20.48
N THR A 24 -18.56 0.70 19.93
CA THR A 24 -17.88 1.95 19.56
C THR A 24 -18.67 2.71 18.50
N ASN A 25 -19.18 2.03 17.48
CA ASN A 25 -19.97 2.67 16.43
C ASN A 25 -21.28 3.26 16.96
N ARG A 26 -21.94 2.60 17.92
CA ARG A 26 -23.10 3.15 18.62
C ARG A 26 -22.76 4.42 19.41
N ALA A 27 -21.63 4.41 20.13
CA ALA A 27 -21.17 5.58 20.88
C ALA A 27 -20.83 6.75 19.94
N LEU A 28 -20.17 6.49 18.82
CA LEU A 28 -19.88 7.49 17.79
C LEU A 28 -21.16 8.07 17.19
N GLU A 29 -22.14 7.25 16.92
CA GLU A 29 -23.46 7.67 16.40
C GLU A 29 -24.19 8.56 17.42
N SER A 30 -24.24 8.15 18.67
CA SER A 30 -24.83 8.95 19.77
C SER A 30 -24.13 10.29 19.97
N ALA A 31 -22.81 10.37 19.67
CA ALA A 31 -22.02 11.60 19.72
C ALA A 31 -22.10 12.43 18.42
N GLY A 32 -22.93 12.05 17.46
CA GLY A 32 -23.06 12.73 16.17
C GLY A 32 -21.81 12.65 15.29
N ARG A 33 -20.93 11.66 15.52
CA ARG A 33 -19.70 11.48 14.77
C ARG A 33 -19.92 10.62 13.52
N PRO A 34 -19.42 11.01 12.35
CA PRO A 34 -19.56 10.24 11.10
C PRO A 34 -18.62 9.05 11.01
N GLU A 35 -17.55 9.04 11.84
CA GLU A 35 -16.53 7.99 11.83
C GLU A 35 -17.14 6.64 12.24
N ARG A 36 -16.68 5.59 11.60
CA ARG A 36 -17.04 4.21 11.92
C ARG A 36 -15.80 3.34 11.93
N ILE A 37 -15.72 2.39 12.86
CA ILE A 37 -14.66 1.38 12.93
C ILE A 37 -15.18 0.04 12.43
N ASP A 38 -14.29 -0.72 11.81
CA ASP A 38 -14.51 -2.09 11.38
C ASP A 38 -13.40 -2.97 11.94
N HIS A 39 -13.75 -4.04 12.65
CA HIS A 39 -12.79 -4.97 13.25
C HIS A 39 -12.09 -5.88 12.24
N ARG A 40 -12.62 -5.98 11.01
CA ARG A 40 -12.08 -6.86 9.99
C ARG A 40 -10.78 -6.27 9.39
N SER A 41 -9.90 -7.13 8.93
CA SER A 41 -8.71 -6.70 8.19
C SER A 41 -9.11 -5.98 6.89
N TYR A 42 -8.28 -5.07 6.38
CA TYR A 42 -8.52 -4.37 5.11
C TYR A 42 -8.85 -5.34 3.96
N LYS A 43 -8.20 -6.52 3.93
CA LYS A 43 -8.52 -7.55 2.93
C LYS A 43 -9.96 -8.04 3.04
N ARG A 44 -10.44 -8.30 4.25
CA ARG A 44 -11.84 -8.75 4.49
C ARG A 44 -12.85 -7.63 4.24
N GLN A 45 -12.45 -6.38 4.40
CA GLN A 45 -13.25 -5.20 4.08
C GLN A 45 -13.23 -4.86 2.57
N GLY A 46 -12.42 -5.53 1.74
CA GLY A 46 -12.21 -5.17 0.34
C GLY A 46 -11.45 -3.85 0.15
N ILE A 47 -10.83 -3.33 1.20
CA ILE A 47 -10.08 -2.08 1.16
C ILE A 47 -8.66 -2.33 0.64
N ASP A 48 -8.29 -1.57 -0.36
CA ASP A 48 -7.07 -1.69 -1.13
C ASP A 48 -5.94 -0.85 -0.50
N LYS A 49 -5.58 -1.18 0.77
CA LYS A 49 -4.53 -0.49 1.52
C LYS A 49 -3.56 -1.49 2.14
N ILE A 50 -2.30 -1.08 2.25
CA ILE A 50 -1.30 -1.73 3.08
C ILE A 50 -1.59 -1.33 4.53
N PRO A 51 -1.76 -2.26 5.47
CA PRO A 51 -2.01 -1.93 6.86
C PRO A 51 -0.77 -1.32 7.52
N SER A 52 -0.97 -0.36 8.41
CA SER A 52 0.10 0.20 9.24
C SER A 52 0.54 -0.79 10.32
N VAL A 53 1.78 -0.65 10.78
CA VAL A 53 2.33 -1.42 11.89
C VAL A 53 1.93 -0.80 13.22
N HIS A 54 1.54 -1.62 14.19
CA HIS A 54 1.21 -1.13 15.54
C HIS A 54 2.48 -0.60 16.23
N LEU A 55 2.46 0.67 16.63
CA LEU A 55 3.62 1.31 17.27
C LEU A 55 3.90 0.80 18.67
N GLY A 56 2.86 0.41 19.40
CA GLY A 56 2.96 0.16 20.83
C GLY A 56 3.02 1.46 21.67
N PRO A 57 2.86 1.37 23.02
CA PRO A 57 2.79 2.54 23.87
C PRO A 57 4.06 3.41 23.86
N ALA A 58 5.23 2.78 23.93
CA ALA A 58 6.51 3.47 23.99
C ALA A 58 6.81 4.25 22.71
N ALA A 59 6.78 3.58 21.53
CA ALA A 59 7.01 4.23 20.25
C ALA A 59 5.95 5.30 19.95
N SER A 60 4.69 5.07 20.31
CA SER A 60 3.61 6.04 20.16
C SER A 60 3.86 7.31 20.99
N GLN A 61 4.39 7.17 22.21
CA GLN A 61 4.75 8.32 23.07
C GLN A 61 5.96 9.09 22.52
N MET A 62 6.97 8.37 21.99
CA MET A 62 8.15 8.98 21.37
C MET A 62 7.76 9.79 20.13
N GLU A 63 6.95 9.21 19.23
CA GLU A 63 6.46 9.90 18.03
C GLU A 63 5.62 11.14 18.39
N LYS A 64 4.77 11.09 19.41
CA LYS A 64 4.04 12.26 19.91
C LYS A 64 4.95 13.39 20.42
N ARG A 65 6.14 13.05 20.91
CA ARG A 65 7.17 14.02 21.35
C ARG A 65 8.09 14.48 20.21
N GLY A 66 7.82 14.05 18.96
CA GLY A 66 8.65 14.39 17.81
C GLY A 66 9.91 13.52 17.64
N ILE A 67 10.09 12.49 18.47
CA ILE A 67 11.21 11.57 18.37
C ILE A 67 10.84 10.49 17.35
N ARG A 68 11.62 10.40 16.26
CA ARG A 68 11.41 9.39 15.22
C ARG A 68 11.77 8.00 15.71
N THR A 69 10.89 7.03 15.45
CA THR A 69 11.11 5.62 15.76
C THR A 69 11.13 4.80 14.46
N ASP A 70 11.76 3.62 14.48
CA ASP A 70 11.82 2.73 13.32
C ASP A 70 10.40 2.31 12.87
N LYS A 71 9.53 1.94 13.81
CA LYS A 71 8.11 1.62 13.52
C LYS A 71 7.35 2.83 12.96
N GLY A 72 7.66 4.03 13.43
CA GLY A 72 7.11 5.28 12.90
C GLY A 72 7.57 5.54 11.47
N GLU A 73 8.84 5.27 11.16
CA GLU A 73 9.38 5.42 9.80
C GLU A 73 8.73 4.42 8.83
N VAL A 74 8.60 3.15 9.24
CA VAL A 74 7.86 2.14 8.47
C VAL A 74 6.43 2.61 8.17
N ASN A 75 5.73 3.17 9.15
CA ASN A 75 4.36 3.68 8.93
C ASN A 75 4.34 4.89 7.98
N ARG A 76 5.30 5.79 8.05
CA ARG A 76 5.43 6.91 7.09
C ARG A 76 5.62 6.39 5.66
N GLN A 77 6.47 5.37 5.48
CA GLN A 77 6.67 4.73 4.18
C GLN A 77 5.38 4.07 3.68
N ILE A 78 4.67 3.32 4.53
CA ILE A 78 3.38 2.70 4.18
C ILE A 78 2.34 3.75 3.75
N VAL A 79 2.31 4.90 4.42
CA VAL A 79 1.41 6.00 4.02
C VAL A 79 1.77 6.53 2.63
N ALA A 80 3.06 6.71 2.34
CA ALA A 80 3.55 7.15 1.04
C ALA A 80 3.21 6.13 -0.07
N ASP A 81 3.44 4.85 0.19
CA ASP A 81 3.14 3.75 -0.73
C ASP A 81 1.63 3.64 -1.01
N ASN A 82 0.79 3.74 0.02
CA ASN A 82 -0.66 3.74 -0.14
C ASN A 82 -1.15 4.94 -0.98
N LYS A 83 -0.54 6.12 -0.81
CA LYS A 83 -0.85 7.31 -1.62
C LYS A 83 -0.48 7.06 -3.08
N LEU A 84 0.71 6.52 -3.34
CA LEU A 84 1.20 6.20 -4.68
C LEU A 84 0.31 5.14 -5.36
N LEU A 85 -0.01 4.06 -4.65
CA LEU A 85 -0.91 3.00 -5.14
C LEU A 85 -2.29 3.55 -5.52
N LYS A 86 -2.89 4.40 -4.67
CA LYS A 86 -4.17 5.04 -4.95
C LYS A 86 -4.11 5.93 -6.20
N GLU A 87 -3.03 6.71 -6.34
CA GLU A 87 -2.82 7.58 -7.50
C GLU A 87 -2.70 6.77 -8.80
N ILE A 88 -1.84 5.74 -8.82
CA ILE A 88 -1.63 4.87 -9.98
C ILE A 88 -2.95 4.20 -10.38
N LYS A 89 -3.67 3.62 -9.43
CA LYS A 89 -4.97 2.95 -9.70
C LYS A 89 -5.98 3.90 -10.31
N ALA A 90 -6.10 5.12 -9.78
CA ALA A 90 -7.04 6.11 -10.32
C ALA A 90 -6.69 6.51 -11.77
N ARG A 91 -5.37 6.63 -12.07
CA ARG A 91 -4.88 6.93 -13.43
C ARG A 91 -5.19 5.78 -14.39
N ILE A 92 -4.82 4.55 -14.03
CA ILE A 92 -5.09 3.35 -14.84
C ILE A 92 -6.57 3.23 -15.15
N THR A 93 -7.45 3.33 -14.14
CA THR A 93 -8.90 3.21 -14.33
C THR A 93 -9.45 4.25 -15.30
N ARG A 94 -8.96 5.50 -15.19
CA ARG A 94 -9.36 6.59 -16.08
C ARG A 94 -8.91 6.36 -17.52
N LEU A 95 -7.65 5.97 -17.68
CA LEU A 95 -7.06 5.73 -18.99
C LEU A 95 -7.67 4.49 -19.67
N TYR A 96 -7.93 3.45 -18.91
CA TYR A 96 -8.59 2.24 -19.43
C TYR A 96 -9.99 2.55 -19.97
N ARG A 97 -10.80 3.30 -19.23
CA ARG A 97 -12.14 3.72 -19.68
C ARG A 97 -12.07 4.56 -20.95
N TRP A 98 -11.14 5.50 -20.97
CA TRP A 98 -10.95 6.37 -22.15
C TRP A 98 -10.48 5.57 -23.37
N SER A 99 -9.43 4.76 -23.25
CA SER A 99 -8.92 3.99 -24.38
C SER A 99 -9.93 2.98 -24.92
N LYS A 100 -10.73 2.36 -24.05
CA LYS A 100 -11.84 1.50 -24.45
C LYS A 100 -12.88 2.25 -25.26
N ALA A 101 -13.34 3.41 -24.77
CA ALA A 101 -14.29 4.22 -25.49
C ALA A 101 -13.76 4.72 -26.84
N GLU A 102 -12.45 4.98 -26.94
CA GLU A 102 -11.82 5.41 -28.19
C GLU A 102 -11.66 4.27 -29.21
N THR A 103 -11.36 3.05 -28.74
CA THR A 103 -11.29 1.87 -29.63
C THR A 103 -12.66 1.41 -30.16
N GLU A 104 -13.74 1.70 -29.43
CA GLU A 104 -15.12 1.38 -29.84
C GLU A 104 -15.70 2.37 -30.88
N LYS A 105 -14.99 3.46 -31.18
CA LYS A 105 -15.42 4.41 -32.21
C LYS A 105 -15.31 3.80 -33.62
N PRO A 106 -16.18 4.16 -34.59
CA PRO A 106 -16.04 3.73 -35.97
C PRO A 106 -14.69 4.10 -36.55
N GLN A 107 -14.12 3.26 -37.41
CA GLN A 107 -12.79 3.47 -38.01
C GLN A 107 -12.62 4.82 -38.71
N THR A 108 -13.69 5.34 -39.30
CA THR A 108 -13.73 6.66 -39.92
C THR A 108 -13.51 7.83 -38.95
N GLN A 109 -13.67 7.62 -37.65
CA GLN A 109 -13.47 8.59 -36.58
C GLN A 109 -12.23 8.35 -35.72
N GLN A 110 -11.50 7.24 -35.98
CA GLN A 110 -10.27 6.92 -35.24
C GLN A 110 -9.12 7.80 -35.74
N SER A 111 -8.75 8.78 -34.96
CA SER A 111 -7.57 9.60 -35.22
C SER A 111 -6.30 8.84 -34.90
N SER A 112 -5.28 8.94 -35.75
CA SER A 112 -3.94 8.46 -35.43
C SER A 112 -3.42 9.13 -34.15
N LEU A 113 -2.69 8.41 -33.32
CA LEU A 113 -2.09 8.94 -32.07
C LEU A 113 -1.20 10.14 -32.34
N THR A 114 -0.43 10.11 -33.44
CA THR A 114 0.42 11.21 -33.88
C THR A 114 -0.41 12.41 -34.33
N ALA A 115 -1.46 12.20 -35.14
CA ALA A 115 -2.35 13.26 -35.59
C ALA A 115 -3.09 13.95 -34.44
N LEU A 116 -3.55 13.20 -33.43
CA LEU A 116 -4.14 13.77 -32.21
C LEU A 116 -3.15 14.68 -31.47
N TRP A 117 -1.90 14.27 -31.37
CA TRP A 117 -0.89 15.05 -30.68
C TRP A 117 -0.47 16.28 -31.48
N GLU A 118 -0.25 16.16 -32.77
CA GLU A 118 0.09 17.26 -33.67
C GLU A 118 -0.98 18.34 -33.69
N ALA A 119 -2.27 17.94 -33.82
CA ALA A 119 -3.38 18.86 -33.76
C ALA A 119 -3.44 19.61 -32.42
N GLN A 120 -3.16 18.95 -31.30
CA GLN A 120 -3.11 19.62 -29.99
C GLN A 120 -1.94 20.62 -29.90
N GLN A 121 -0.77 20.26 -30.44
CA GLN A 121 0.41 21.17 -30.47
C GLN A 121 0.10 22.46 -31.25
N GLN A 122 -0.60 22.36 -32.38
CA GLN A 122 -1.04 23.51 -33.16
C GLN A 122 -1.98 24.42 -32.38
N LEU A 123 -2.91 23.83 -31.62
CA LEU A 123 -3.90 24.57 -30.84
C LEU A 123 -3.33 25.29 -29.62
N ASN A 124 -2.37 24.67 -28.97
CA ASN A 124 -1.78 25.16 -27.73
C ASN A 124 -0.34 25.63 -27.90
N ALA A 125 0.04 26.15 -29.06
CA ALA A 125 1.40 26.60 -29.33
C ALA A 125 1.88 27.61 -28.27
N PRO A 126 2.87 27.26 -27.45
CA PRO A 126 3.29 28.12 -26.35
C PRO A 126 3.99 29.38 -26.87
N ARG A 127 3.59 30.54 -26.35
CA ARG A 127 4.12 31.85 -26.75
C ARG A 127 5.51 32.14 -26.16
N THR A 128 5.86 31.52 -25.02
CA THR A 128 7.12 31.77 -24.31
C THR A 128 8.21 30.76 -24.71
N ARG A 129 9.48 31.16 -24.65
CA ARG A 129 10.63 30.28 -24.91
C ARG A 129 10.66 29.06 -23.98
N THR A 130 10.44 29.28 -22.70
CA THR A 130 10.36 28.20 -21.68
C THR A 130 9.17 27.26 -21.93
N GLY A 131 8.03 27.80 -22.37
CA GLY A 131 6.88 27.00 -22.75
C GLY A 131 7.16 26.12 -23.97
N LYS A 132 7.85 26.65 -25.00
CA LYS A 132 8.25 25.89 -26.20
C LYS A 132 9.21 24.73 -25.84
N ILE A 133 10.20 24.98 -24.98
CA ILE A 133 11.14 23.93 -24.51
C ILE A 133 10.38 22.85 -23.76
N ARG A 134 9.48 23.22 -22.87
CA ARG A 134 8.67 22.26 -22.12
C ARG A 134 7.76 21.43 -23.02
N ALA A 135 7.11 22.04 -24.01
CA ALA A 135 6.28 21.33 -24.99
C ALA A 135 7.10 20.33 -25.81
N LEU A 136 8.32 20.70 -26.24
CA LEU A 136 9.24 19.79 -26.92
C LEU A 136 9.65 18.59 -26.03
N GLN A 137 9.97 18.84 -24.78
CA GLN A 137 10.32 17.77 -23.81
C GLN A 137 9.13 16.81 -23.59
N GLU A 138 7.93 17.37 -23.48
CA GLU A 138 6.71 16.58 -23.31
C GLU A 138 6.39 15.73 -24.54
N SER A 139 6.60 16.27 -25.74
CA SER A 139 6.46 15.55 -27.01
C SER A 139 7.49 14.43 -27.14
N ALA A 140 8.77 14.75 -26.87
CA ALA A 140 9.84 13.75 -26.91
C ALA A 140 9.58 12.59 -25.95
N ALA A 141 9.17 12.88 -24.72
CA ALA A 141 8.82 11.84 -23.73
C ALA A 141 7.65 10.96 -24.20
N LEU A 142 6.64 11.55 -24.84
CA LEU A 142 5.51 10.80 -25.38
C LEU A 142 5.92 9.91 -26.55
N PHE A 143 6.65 10.46 -27.54
CA PHE A 143 7.10 9.68 -28.69
C PHE A 143 8.05 8.56 -28.28
N SER A 144 8.99 8.84 -27.34
CA SER A 144 9.86 7.82 -26.78
C SER A 144 9.06 6.69 -26.10
N PHE A 145 7.99 7.02 -25.37
CA PHE A 145 7.13 6.01 -24.76
C PHE A 145 6.41 5.17 -25.83
N LEU A 146 5.81 5.80 -26.86
CA LEU A 146 5.12 5.09 -27.92
C LEU A 146 6.08 4.18 -28.72
N GLN A 147 7.25 4.69 -29.05
CA GLN A 147 8.29 3.94 -29.79
C GLN A 147 8.84 2.78 -28.96
N ALA A 148 9.21 3.01 -27.70
CA ALA A 148 9.74 1.97 -26.81
C ALA A 148 8.75 0.82 -26.57
N ASN A 149 7.45 1.10 -26.67
CA ASN A 149 6.40 0.10 -26.48
C ASN A 149 5.78 -0.39 -27.80
N GLY A 150 6.26 0.06 -28.97
CA GLY A 150 5.74 -0.33 -30.28
C GLY A 150 4.28 0.07 -30.53
N ILE A 151 3.82 1.17 -29.91
CA ILE A 151 2.42 1.60 -29.95
C ILE A 151 2.19 2.51 -31.15
N GLN A 152 1.41 2.04 -32.12
CA GLN A 152 1.07 2.77 -33.34
C GLN A 152 -0.43 3.07 -33.45
N SER A 153 -1.28 2.33 -32.74
CA SER A 153 -2.73 2.45 -32.80
C SER A 153 -3.38 2.61 -31.42
N MET A 154 -4.62 3.10 -31.40
CA MET A 154 -5.43 3.20 -30.17
C MET A 154 -5.68 1.83 -29.53
N GLN A 155 -5.83 0.77 -30.36
CA GLN A 155 -5.99 -0.58 -29.86
C GLN A 155 -4.75 -1.06 -29.08
N GLN A 156 -3.55 -0.90 -29.66
CA GLN A 156 -2.29 -1.23 -28.99
C GLN A 156 -2.09 -0.40 -27.71
N LEU A 157 -2.50 0.86 -27.71
CA LEU A 157 -2.49 1.68 -26.50
C LEU A 157 -3.43 1.13 -25.43
N HIS A 158 -4.63 0.68 -25.81
CA HIS A 158 -5.57 0.05 -24.90
C HIS A 158 -5.01 -1.23 -24.29
N GLU A 159 -4.42 -2.10 -25.10
CA GLU A 159 -3.76 -3.33 -24.68
C GLU A 159 -2.60 -3.04 -23.71
N LYS A 160 -1.79 -2.00 -24.00
CA LYS A 160 -0.71 -1.57 -23.11
C LYS A 160 -1.24 -1.07 -21.76
N ILE A 161 -2.36 -0.32 -21.75
CA ILE A 161 -2.99 0.12 -20.49
C ILE A 161 -3.53 -1.07 -19.71
N ALA A 162 -4.07 -2.10 -20.38
CA ALA A 162 -4.52 -3.33 -19.74
C ALA A 162 -3.34 -4.10 -19.13
N ASP A 163 -2.19 -4.22 -19.83
CA ASP A 163 -0.96 -4.80 -19.32
C ASP A 163 -0.45 -4.02 -18.07
N MET A 164 -0.42 -2.69 -18.14
CA MET A 164 -0.05 -1.86 -16.99
C MET A 164 -0.96 -2.07 -15.79
N ASN A 165 -2.25 -2.32 -16.02
CA ASN A 165 -3.19 -2.64 -14.96
C ASN A 165 -2.85 -4.01 -14.31
N SER A 166 -2.53 -5.02 -15.10
CA SER A 166 -2.10 -6.34 -14.60
C SER A 166 -0.83 -6.23 -13.77
N ARG A 167 0.20 -5.56 -14.32
CA ARG A 167 1.47 -5.29 -13.61
C ARG A 167 1.27 -4.53 -12.30
N TYR A 168 0.33 -3.59 -12.27
CA TYR A 168 -0.03 -2.87 -11.05
C TYR A 168 -0.52 -3.81 -9.94
N TYR A 169 -1.45 -4.73 -10.28
CA TYR A 169 -1.97 -5.69 -9.30
C TYR A 169 -0.90 -6.67 -8.81
N ASP A 170 0.01 -7.09 -9.71
CA ASP A 170 1.11 -7.97 -9.37
C ASP A 170 2.11 -7.31 -8.41
N LEU A 171 2.58 -6.10 -8.74
CA LEU A 171 3.46 -5.31 -7.87
C LEU A 171 2.83 -5.06 -6.50
N ARG A 172 1.56 -4.64 -6.50
CA ARG A 172 0.82 -4.43 -5.27
C ARG A 172 0.71 -5.72 -4.45
N GLY A 173 0.43 -6.84 -5.11
CA GLY A 173 0.37 -8.16 -4.47
C GLY A 173 1.69 -8.55 -3.81
N LYS A 174 2.82 -8.31 -4.47
CA LYS A 174 4.17 -8.53 -3.95
C LYS A 174 4.43 -7.68 -2.71
N ILE A 175 4.17 -6.38 -2.77
CA ILE A 175 4.39 -5.45 -1.65
C ILE A 175 3.55 -5.86 -0.43
N VAL A 176 2.26 -6.16 -0.61
CA VAL A 176 1.39 -6.58 0.50
C VAL A 176 1.84 -7.89 1.12
N LYS A 177 2.30 -8.85 0.31
CA LYS A 177 2.84 -10.13 0.81
C LYS A 177 4.13 -9.92 1.58
N ALA A 178 5.05 -9.11 1.04
CA ALA A 178 6.32 -8.79 1.70
C ALA A 178 6.09 -8.09 3.05
N GLU A 179 5.21 -7.09 3.12
CA GLU A 179 4.87 -6.38 4.36
C GLU A 179 4.32 -7.32 5.44
N ARG A 180 3.43 -8.22 5.06
CA ARG A 180 2.89 -9.21 6.02
C ARG A 180 3.97 -10.15 6.53
N ARG A 181 4.84 -10.60 5.64
CA ARG A 181 5.91 -11.52 6.02
C ARG A 181 6.93 -10.83 6.92
N ILE A 182 7.32 -9.60 6.58
CA ILE A 182 8.21 -8.78 7.43
C ILE A 182 7.60 -8.61 8.83
N ALA A 183 6.32 -8.27 8.93
CA ALA A 183 5.66 -8.09 10.22
C ALA A 183 5.72 -9.36 11.09
N ILE A 184 5.46 -10.53 10.50
CA ILE A 184 5.54 -11.83 11.19
C ILE A 184 6.97 -12.10 11.66
N LEU A 185 7.96 -11.88 10.77
CA LEU A 185 9.37 -12.16 11.11
C LEU A 185 9.89 -11.18 12.16
N THR A 186 9.47 -9.94 12.12
CA THR A 186 9.82 -8.92 13.12
C THR A 186 9.26 -9.31 14.49
N GLU A 187 7.98 -9.72 14.56
CA GLU A 187 7.36 -10.20 15.79
C GLU A 187 8.13 -11.40 16.37
N ARG A 188 8.52 -12.35 15.52
CA ARG A 188 9.36 -13.50 15.92
C ARG A 188 10.70 -13.08 16.48
N GLY A 189 11.34 -12.10 15.86
CA GLY A 189 12.58 -11.51 16.31
C GLY A 189 12.43 -10.83 17.67
N GLU A 190 11.42 -10.01 17.86
CA GLU A 190 11.10 -9.34 19.12
C GLU A 190 10.87 -10.36 20.26
N MET A 191 10.13 -11.44 20.00
CA MET A 191 9.91 -12.51 21.00
C MET A 191 11.20 -13.26 21.35
N TRP A 192 12.06 -13.53 20.35
CA TRP A 192 13.35 -14.15 20.60
C TRP A 192 14.29 -13.25 21.42
N GLU A 193 14.32 -11.95 21.14
CA GLU A 193 15.09 -10.97 21.90
C GLU A 193 14.62 -10.88 23.34
N GLN A 194 13.32 -10.79 23.60
CA GLN A 194 12.73 -10.79 24.93
C GLN A 194 13.08 -12.06 25.71
N TYR A 195 12.98 -13.23 25.07
CA TYR A 195 13.37 -14.49 25.67
C TYR A 195 14.83 -14.46 26.11
N ASN A 196 15.76 -14.02 25.25
CA ASN A 196 17.18 -13.98 25.59
C ASN A 196 17.50 -12.93 26.66
N GLN A 197 16.88 -11.77 26.59
CA GLN A 197 17.09 -10.66 27.54
C GLN A 197 16.70 -11.06 28.95
N TYR A 198 15.57 -11.74 29.12
CA TYR A 198 15.04 -12.05 30.45
C TYR A 198 15.33 -13.48 30.93
N LYS A 199 15.97 -14.32 30.11
CA LYS A 199 16.37 -15.68 30.47
C LYS A 199 17.23 -15.76 31.73
N SER A 200 18.11 -14.78 31.97
CA SER A 200 18.97 -14.72 33.16
C SER A 200 18.15 -14.49 34.43
N ILE A 201 17.15 -13.62 34.38
CA ILE A 201 16.25 -13.33 35.53
C ILE A 201 15.42 -14.55 35.88
N HIS A 202 14.86 -15.24 34.88
CA HIS A 202 14.13 -16.49 35.10
C HIS A 202 15.03 -17.59 35.71
N LYS A 203 16.27 -17.72 35.27
CA LYS A 203 17.24 -18.63 35.87
C LYS A 203 17.60 -18.27 37.32
N GLN A 204 17.65 -16.98 37.67
CA GLN A 204 17.85 -16.50 39.01
C GLN A 204 16.67 -16.86 39.91
N LEU A 205 15.42 -16.68 39.45
CA LEU A 205 14.20 -17.06 40.17
C LEU A 205 14.26 -18.53 40.63
N ALA A 206 14.73 -19.44 39.75
CA ALA A 206 14.88 -20.86 40.09
C ALA A 206 15.89 -21.15 41.22
N LYS A 207 16.80 -20.21 41.50
CA LYS A 207 17.86 -20.34 42.56
C LYS A 207 17.48 -19.59 43.83
N VAL A 208 16.43 -18.78 43.84
CA VAL A 208 15.98 -18.01 45.02
C VAL A 208 15.34 -18.92 46.04
N LYS A 209 15.69 -18.73 47.30
CA LYS A 209 15.10 -19.47 48.44
C LYS A 209 13.59 -19.19 48.52
N PRO A 210 12.78 -20.18 48.93
CA PRO A 210 11.31 -20.04 48.97
C PRO A 210 10.82 -18.80 49.70
N GLU A 211 11.47 -18.44 50.80
CA GLU A 211 11.12 -17.29 51.65
C GLU A 211 11.26 -15.92 50.93
N LYS A 212 12.14 -15.82 49.94
CA LYS A 212 12.41 -14.56 49.18
C LYS A 212 11.83 -14.58 47.77
N ARG A 213 11.20 -15.68 47.40
CA ARG A 213 10.72 -15.86 46.02
C ARG A 213 9.64 -14.88 45.64
N GLU A 214 8.65 -14.66 46.50
CA GLU A 214 7.57 -13.72 46.28
C GLU A 214 8.08 -12.27 46.10
N GLN A 215 9.03 -11.84 46.95
CA GLN A 215 9.62 -10.51 46.80
C GLN A 215 10.42 -10.36 45.50
N PHE A 216 11.09 -11.42 45.04
CA PHE A 216 11.79 -11.42 43.78
C PHE A 216 10.82 -11.35 42.59
N GLU A 217 9.72 -12.13 42.60
CA GLU A 217 8.67 -12.13 41.60
C GLU A 217 7.97 -10.79 41.53
N GLN A 218 7.66 -10.14 42.63
CA GLN A 218 7.09 -8.78 42.67
C GLN A 218 8.03 -7.75 42.03
N ARG A 219 9.34 -7.82 42.36
CA ARG A 219 10.35 -6.89 41.84
C ARG A 219 10.58 -7.05 40.34
N HIS A 220 10.53 -8.27 39.84
CA HIS A 220 10.78 -8.63 38.44
C HIS A 220 9.54 -9.10 37.68
N SER A 221 8.36 -8.71 38.15
CA SER A 221 7.09 -9.20 37.61
C SER A 221 6.95 -8.92 36.10
N ARG A 222 7.36 -7.71 35.65
CA ARG A 222 7.31 -7.34 34.24
C ARG A 222 8.22 -8.23 33.38
N GLU A 223 9.46 -8.42 33.80
CA GLU A 223 10.46 -9.20 33.07
C GLU A 223 10.06 -10.69 33.00
N LEU A 224 9.51 -11.23 34.07
CA LEU A 224 9.02 -12.60 34.13
C LEU A 224 7.79 -12.80 33.22
N ILE A 225 6.83 -11.88 33.23
CA ILE A 225 5.66 -11.92 32.32
C ILE A 225 6.09 -11.90 30.86
N LEU A 226 7.04 -11.03 30.50
CA LEU A 226 7.55 -10.94 29.13
C LEU A 226 8.33 -12.20 28.73
N TYR A 227 9.11 -12.77 29.63
CA TYR A 227 9.80 -14.05 29.40
C TYR A 227 8.83 -15.20 29.17
N ASP A 228 7.79 -15.30 30.00
CA ASP A 228 6.78 -16.35 29.89
C ASP A 228 5.97 -16.25 28.61
N ALA A 229 5.61 -15.02 28.21
CA ALA A 229 4.94 -14.75 26.92
C ALA A 229 5.83 -15.16 25.74
N ALA A 230 7.09 -14.74 25.75
CA ALA A 230 8.06 -15.10 24.72
C ALA A 230 8.29 -16.63 24.67
N THR A 231 8.39 -17.28 25.83
CA THR A 231 8.60 -18.74 25.93
C THR A 231 7.42 -19.51 25.33
N ARG A 232 6.16 -19.10 25.62
CA ARG A 232 4.96 -19.71 25.06
C ARG A 232 4.94 -19.53 23.54
N TYR A 233 5.17 -18.32 23.05
CA TYR A 233 5.20 -18.02 21.63
C TYR A 233 6.24 -18.88 20.88
N LEU A 234 7.46 -18.98 21.41
CA LEU A 234 8.52 -19.78 20.80
C LEU A 234 8.25 -21.29 20.88
N LYS A 235 7.54 -21.73 21.92
CA LYS A 235 7.07 -23.11 22.03
C LYS A 235 6.02 -23.42 20.97
N ASP A 236 5.04 -22.54 20.81
CA ASP A 236 3.98 -22.70 19.78
C ASP A 236 4.58 -22.76 18.37
N LEU A 237 5.62 -21.96 18.09
CA LEU A 237 6.35 -22.06 16.81
C LEU A 237 6.97 -23.45 16.61
N LYS A 238 7.62 -24.01 17.63
CA LYS A 238 8.21 -25.34 17.57
C LYS A 238 7.15 -26.43 17.40
N ASP A 239 6.06 -26.34 18.13
CA ASP A 239 4.95 -27.29 18.08
C ASP A 239 4.26 -27.28 16.69
N ASN A 240 4.31 -26.15 15.97
CA ASN A 240 3.90 -26.01 14.58
C ASN A 240 4.96 -26.46 13.57
N GLY A 241 6.09 -27.03 14.01
CA GLY A 241 7.16 -27.51 13.14
C GLY A 241 8.08 -26.43 12.59
N GLU A 242 8.01 -25.19 13.11
CA GLU A 242 8.84 -24.08 12.64
C GLU A 242 10.14 -23.99 13.44
N ALA A 243 11.28 -23.86 12.73
CA ALA A 243 12.58 -23.73 13.37
C ALA A 243 12.82 -22.31 13.90
N ILE A 244 13.40 -22.19 15.09
CA ILE A 244 13.80 -20.90 15.65
C ILE A 244 15.17 -20.53 15.07
N THR A 245 15.18 -19.69 14.05
CA THR A 245 16.38 -19.26 13.31
C THR A 245 16.45 -17.73 13.18
N PRO A 246 16.79 -16.99 14.23
CA PRO A 246 16.74 -15.52 14.25
C PRO A 246 17.60 -14.88 13.15
N LYS A 247 18.79 -15.44 12.88
CA LYS A 247 19.67 -14.96 11.81
C LYS A 247 19.05 -15.15 10.41
N ALA A 248 18.30 -16.24 10.20
CA ALA A 248 17.60 -16.46 8.94
C ALA A 248 16.42 -15.50 8.79
N TRP A 249 15.67 -15.26 9.88
CA TRP A 249 14.58 -14.28 9.88
C TRP A 249 15.07 -12.88 9.52
N GLN A 250 16.19 -12.43 10.10
CA GLN A 250 16.75 -11.12 9.78
C GLN A 250 17.19 -11.03 8.32
N ARG A 251 17.86 -12.06 7.78
CA ARG A 251 18.24 -12.10 6.36
C ARG A 251 17.01 -12.05 5.44
N GLU A 252 15.94 -12.76 5.80
CA GLU A 252 14.69 -12.73 5.04
C GLU A 252 14.03 -11.34 5.09
N ILE A 253 14.04 -10.67 6.23
CA ILE A 253 13.56 -9.28 6.38
C ILE A 253 14.36 -8.35 5.45
N ASP A 254 15.69 -8.46 5.46
CA ASP A 254 16.57 -7.62 4.64
C ASP A 254 16.31 -7.84 3.14
N GLN A 255 16.15 -9.10 2.71
CA GLN A 255 15.80 -9.44 1.32
C GLN A 255 14.44 -8.90 0.90
N LEU A 256 13.42 -9.08 1.74
CA LEU A 256 12.08 -8.57 1.47
C LEU A 256 12.04 -7.04 1.42
N THR A 257 12.80 -6.39 2.30
CA THR A 257 12.91 -4.93 2.32
C THR A 257 13.60 -4.39 1.07
N ALA A 258 14.68 -5.04 0.61
CA ALA A 258 15.34 -4.70 -0.64
C ALA A 258 14.40 -4.92 -1.84
N GLY A 259 13.67 -6.04 -1.88
CA GLY A 259 12.67 -6.31 -2.92
C GLY A 259 11.56 -5.26 -2.97
N LYS A 260 11.07 -4.80 -1.82
CA LYS A 260 10.10 -3.69 -1.76
C LYS A 260 10.63 -2.40 -2.33
N GLN A 261 11.90 -2.07 -2.10
CA GLN A 261 12.51 -0.87 -2.68
C GLN A 261 12.50 -0.94 -4.21
N THR A 262 12.84 -2.10 -4.78
CA THR A 262 12.77 -2.34 -6.23
C THR A 262 11.33 -2.18 -6.73
N ASP A 263 10.36 -2.84 -6.10
CA ASP A 263 8.94 -2.72 -6.47
C ASP A 263 8.44 -1.26 -6.39
N SER A 264 8.92 -0.48 -5.43
CA SER A 264 8.60 0.96 -5.31
C SER A 264 9.18 1.79 -6.46
N ILE A 265 10.38 1.45 -6.94
CA ILE A 265 10.99 2.08 -8.12
C ILE A 265 10.15 1.77 -9.36
N ASP A 266 9.76 0.50 -9.55
CA ASP A 266 8.91 0.07 -10.66
C ASP A 266 7.55 0.76 -10.66
N MET A 267 6.94 0.96 -9.49
CA MET A 267 5.71 1.75 -9.37
C MET A 267 5.90 3.22 -9.77
N LYS A 268 7.03 3.83 -9.41
CA LYS A 268 7.34 5.20 -9.81
C LYS A 268 7.55 5.31 -11.33
N ALA A 269 8.26 4.34 -11.92
CA ALA A 269 8.43 4.27 -13.38
C ALA A 269 7.07 4.12 -14.09
N MET A 270 6.21 3.21 -13.64
CA MET A 270 4.85 3.04 -14.16
C MET A 270 4.03 4.34 -14.06
N ARG A 271 4.16 5.09 -12.98
CA ARG A 271 3.49 6.38 -12.81
C ARG A 271 3.91 7.39 -13.88
N GLU A 272 5.18 7.43 -14.24
CA GLU A 272 5.69 8.33 -15.30
C GLU A 272 5.18 7.90 -16.68
N GLU A 273 5.17 6.60 -16.98
CA GLU A 273 4.55 6.08 -18.21
C GLU A 273 3.06 6.46 -18.31
N LEU A 274 2.30 6.31 -17.24
CA LEU A 274 0.89 6.70 -17.18
C LEU A 274 0.69 8.22 -17.40
N LYS A 275 1.62 9.05 -16.93
CA LYS A 275 1.57 10.51 -17.22
C LYS A 275 1.70 10.81 -18.71
N ALA A 276 2.55 10.07 -19.43
CA ALA A 276 2.69 10.23 -20.89
C ALA A 276 1.36 9.90 -21.60
N VAL A 277 0.72 8.80 -21.24
CA VAL A 277 -0.59 8.42 -21.81
C VAL A 277 -1.70 9.43 -21.45
N GLU A 278 -1.69 9.98 -20.22
CA GLU A 278 -2.66 11.02 -19.81
C GLU A 278 -2.57 12.30 -20.66
N ARG A 279 -1.39 12.62 -21.17
CA ARG A 279 -1.21 13.77 -22.09
C ARG A 279 -1.94 13.54 -23.39
N LEU A 280 -1.84 12.33 -23.99
CA LEU A 280 -2.62 11.95 -25.17
C LEU A 280 -4.13 12.06 -24.92
N ARG A 281 -4.58 11.53 -23.79
CA ARG A 281 -6.00 11.63 -23.43
C ARG A 281 -6.48 13.08 -23.37
N LYS A 282 -5.71 13.95 -22.71
CA LYS A 282 -6.06 15.37 -22.61
C LYS A 282 -6.10 16.04 -23.98
N ALA A 283 -5.18 15.65 -24.87
CA ALA A 283 -5.15 16.11 -26.25
C ALA A 283 -6.44 15.74 -26.99
N ALA A 284 -6.82 14.47 -26.92
CA ALA A 284 -8.04 13.97 -27.54
C ALA A 284 -9.31 14.67 -26.98
N ASP A 285 -9.39 14.83 -25.64
CA ASP A 285 -10.52 15.51 -25.00
C ASP A 285 -10.64 16.98 -25.43
N GLN A 286 -9.53 17.69 -25.64
CA GLN A 286 -9.56 19.10 -26.10
C GLN A 286 -10.04 19.21 -27.54
N LEU A 287 -9.54 18.36 -28.43
CA LEU A 287 -9.98 18.34 -29.84
C LEU A 287 -11.48 18.03 -29.93
N ALA A 288 -11.96 17.04 -29.18
CA ALA A 288 -13.36 16.68 -29.17
C ALA A 288 -14.29 17.79 -28.61
N ARG A 289 -13.79 18.67 -27.72
CA ARG A 289 -14.54 19.85 -27.26
C ARG A 289 -14.61 20.90 -28.35
N GLN A 290 -13.51 21.18 -29.01
CA GLN A 290 -13.48 22.19 -30.08
C GLN A 290 -14.33 21.82 -31.28
N GLU A 291 -14.38 20.52 -31.63
CA GLU A 291 -15.30 20.05 -32.69
C GLU A 291 -16.76 20.25 -32.33
N ARG A 292 -17.11 20.10 -31.03
CA ARG A 292 -18.47 20.38 -30.53
C ARG A 292 -18.81 21.86 -30.50
N ASP A 293 -17.83 22.72 -30.22
CA ASP A 293 -18.02 24.16 -30.08
C ASP A 293 -17.92 24.92 -31.42
N LYS A 294 -17.57 24.23 -32.54
CA LYS A 294 -17.66 24.82 -33.87
C LYS A 294 -19.12 25.10 -34.15
N PRO A 295 -19.50 26.37 -34.50
CA PRO A 295 -20.87 26.69 -34.90
C PRO A 295 -21.24 25.78 -36.08
N ARG A 296 -22.34 25.05 -35.93
CA ARG A 296 -22.94 24.32 -37.08
C ARG A 296 -23.23 25.36 -38.15
N ASP A 297 -22.49 25.28 -39.24
CA ASP A 297 -22.75 26.10 -40.43
C ASP A 297 -24.21 25.85 -40.82
N ARG A 298 -25.09 26.81 -40.51
CA ARG A 298 -26.45 26.84 -41.04
C ARG A 298 -26.28 27.20 -42.50
N GLY A 299 -26.31 26.17 -43.35
CA GLY A 299 -26.32 26.37 -44.77
C GLY A 299 -27.39 27.43 -45.16
N PRO A 300 -27.19 28.16 -46.25
CA PRO A 300 -28.08 29.25 -46.66
C PRO A 300 -29.51 28.70 -46.79
N GLU A 301 -30.42 29.28 -45.99
CA GLU A 301 -31.84 29.08 -46.15
C GLU A 301 -32.19 29.53 -47.57
N ARG A 302 -32.75 28.63 -48.41
CA ARG A 302 -33.33 28.92 -49.69
C ARG A 302 -34.79 29.33 -49.50
#